data_a89b36d048a4432b86a7c41b867d2285
#
_entry.id   a89b36d048a4432b86a7c41b867d2285
#
_cell.length_a   1.000
_cell.length_b   1.000
_cell.length_c   1.000
_cell.angle_alpha   90.00
_cell.angle_beta   90.00
_cell.angle_gamma   90.00
#
_symmetry.space_group_name_H-M   'P 1'
#
loop_
_entity.id
_entity.type
_entity.pdbx_description
1 polymer ?
#
loop_
_entity_poly.entity_id
_entity_poly.type
_entity_poly.pdbx_seq_one_letter_code
_entity_poly.pdbx_strand_id
1 'polypeptide(L)'
;MEKYIMGENGISYTLGEDGLYYPDLYLPEETEYPIGKYGMLRKIYLQEHRKGLYLELVLAGKLNEHLHQIDKECNQMMDRLVEQMKEKQGVTEELKMQDQMAWVGRMNNIRACVEEIVLNKIVYR
;
A
#
# COMPACT_ATOMS: atom_id res chain seq x y z
N MET A 1 13.14 -10.48 -37.55
CA MET A 1 12.93 -9.12 -36.99
C MET A 1 14.04 -8.79 -36.00
N GLU A 2 14.54 -7.58 -36.08
CA GLU A 2 15.53 -7.12 -35.13
C GLU A 2 14.91 -6.95 -33.75
N LYS A 3 15.64 -7.31 -32.71
CA LYS A 3 15.18 -7.18 -31.33
C LYS A 3 15.09 -5.71 -30.88
N TYR A 4 15.95 -4.85 -31.41
CA TYR A 4 16.01 -3.43 -31.11
C TYR A 4 15.94 -2.62 -32.40
N ILE A 5 15.13 -1.57 -32.39
CA ILE A 5 15.04 -0.60 -33.48
C ILE A 5 15.09 0.82 -32.92
N MET A 6 15.52 1.78 -33.75
CA MET A 6 15.52 3.19 -33.42
C MET A 6 14.38 3.87 -34.21
N GLY A 7 13.47 4.53 -33.49
CA GLY A 7 12.40 5.31 -34.13
C GLY A 7 12.89 6.64 -34.67
N GLU A 8 12.10 7.26 -35.54
CA GLU A 8 12.37 8.59 -36.13
C GLU A 8 12.46 9.71 -35.08
N ASN A 9 11.78 9.51 -33.95
CA ASN A 9 11.78 10.44 -32.82
C ASN A 9 12.99 10.31 -31.89
N GLY A 10 13.95 9.45 -32.24
CA GLY A 10 15.14 9.21 -31.44
C GLY A 10 14.94 8.27 -30.25
N ILE A 11 13.77 7.68 -30.12
CA ILE A 11 13.46 6.70 -29.05
C ILE A 11 13.80 5.29 -29.53
N SER A 12 14.52 4.53 -28.73
CA SER A 12 14.78 3.12 -28.97
C SER A 12 13.55 2.29 -28.63
N TYR A 13 13.33 1.21 -29.37
CA TYR A 13 12.22 0.27 -29.13
C TYR A 13 12.80 -1.14 -28.98
N THR A 14 12.23 -1.91 -28.07
CA THR A 14 12.57 -3.31 -27.85
C THR A 14 11.42 -4.19 -28.30
N LEU A 15 11.73 -5.27 -29.03
CA LEU A 15 10.75 -6.27 -29.46
C LEU A 15 10.27 -7.08 -28.26
N GLY A 16 8.96 -7.03 -27.98
CA GLY A 16 8.32 -7.83 -26.94
C GLY A 16 8.03 -9.26 -27.40
N GLU A 17 7.66 -10.12 -26.46
CA GLU A 17 7.34 -11.52 -26.72
C GLU A 17 6.09 -11.68 -27.60
N ASP A 18 5.22 -10.69 -27.59
CA ASP A 18 4.01 -10.64 -28.43
C ASP A 18 4.27 -10.20 -29.88
N GLY A 19 5.52 -9.93 -30.24
CA GLY A 19 5.91 -9.47 -31.57
C GLY A 19 5.72 -7.98 -31.80
N LEU A 20 5.37 -7.22 -30.78
CA LEU A 20 5.23 -5.77 -30.85
C LEU A 20 6.47 -5.07 -30.28
N TYR A 21 6.78 -3.89 -30.83
CA TYR A 21 7.86 -3.06 -30.33
C TYR A 21 7.34 -2.10 -29.27
N TYR A 22 8.04 -2.02 -28.15
CA TYR A 22 7.74 -1.10 -27.05
C TYR A 22 8.83 -0.05 -26.91
N PRO A 23 8.49 1.22 -26.69
CA PRO A 23 9.47 2.28 -26.52
C PRO A 23 10.29 2.06 -25.24
N ASP A 24 11.61 2.23 -25.35
CA ASP A 24 12.52 2.17 -24.21
C ASP A 24 12.55 3.53 -23.51
N LEU A 25 11.42 3.87 -22.86
CA LEU A 25 11.33 5.07 -22.06
C LEU A 25 11.95 4.81 -20.70
N TYR A 26 12.87 5.69 -20.30
CA TYR A 26 13.48 5.58 -18.99
C TYR A 26 12.57 6.21 -17.95
N LEU A 27 11.91 5.34 -17.17
CA LEU A 27 11.34 5.75 -15.89
C LEU A 27 12.45 5.70 -14.84
N PRO A 28 12.44 6.59 -13.85
CA PRO A 28 13.40 6.50 -12.75
C PRO A 28 13.33 5.12 -12.11
N GLU A 29 14.48 4.53 -11.78
CA GLU A 29 14.50 3.28 -11.06
C GLU A 29 13.87 3.47 -9.70
N GLU A 30 12.84 2.70 -9.42
CA GLU A 30 12.23 2.68 -8.10
C GLU A 30 12.94 1.66 -7.23
N THR A 31 13.28 2.05 -6.01
CA THR A 31 13.73 1.11 -5.00
C THR A 31 12.58 0.17 -4.66
N GLU A 32 12.86 -1.13 -4.67
CA GLU A 32 11.87 -2.12 -4.26
C GLU A 32 11.71 -2.07 -2.73
N TYR A 33 10.48 -1.82 -2.29
CA TYR A 33 10.09 -1.87 -0.90
C TYR A 33 9.04 -2.96 -0.70
N PRO A 34 9.05 -3.66 0.44
CA PRO A 34 7.95 -4.56 0.76
C PRO A 34 6.67 -3.75 0.98
N ILE A 35 5.61 -4.11 0.27
CA ILE A 35 4.33 -3.42 0.34
C ILE A 35 3.29 -4.41 0.86
N GLY A 36 2.70 -4.06 2.00
CA GLY A 36 1.66 -4.87 2.63
C GLY A 36 0.25 -4.48 2.21
N LYS A 37 -0.72 -4.91 3.01
CA LYS A 37 -2.15 -4.71 2.77
C LYS A 37 -2.52 -3.24 2.57
N TYR A 38 -2.05 -2.35 3.44
CA TYR A 38 -2.43 -0.93 3.41
C TYR A 38 -1.79 -0.19 2.24
N GLY A 39 -0.56 -0.53 1.91
CA GLY A 39 0.11 0.01 0.73
C GLY A 39 -0.62 -0.36 -0.54
N MET A 40 -1.06 -1.61 -0.68
CA MET A 40 -1.84 -2.07 -1.84
C MET A 40 -3.20 -1.40 -1.93
N LEU A 41 -3.90 -1.21 -0.81
CA LEU A 41 -5.16 -0.49 -0.76
C LEU A 41 -4.99 0.98 -1.18
N ARG A 42 -3.93 1.62 -0.73
CA ARG A 42 -3.58 2.99 -1.15
C ARG A 42 -3.32 3.08 -2.64
N LYS A 43 -2.59 2.11 -3.20
CA LYS A 43 -2.32 2.04 -4.64
C LYS A 43 -3.61 2.00 -5.46
N ILE A 44 -4.53 1.11 -5.08
CA ILE A 44 -5.83 0.98 -5.74
C ILE A 44 -6.63 2.29 -5.63
N TYR A 45 -6.65 2.89 -4.45
CA TYR A 45 -7.32 4.17 -4.24
C TYR A 45 -6.76 5.28 -5.13
N LEU A 46 -5.43 5.39 -5.23
CA LEU A 46 -4.78 6.38 -6.10
C LEU A 46 -5.13 6.13 -7.57
N GLN A 47 -5.14 4.88 -8.00
CA GLN A 47 -5.47 4.53 -9.38
C GLN A 47 -6.92 4.88 -9.75
N GLU A 48 -7.84 4.72 -8.81
CA GLU A 48 -9.27 4.94 -9.06
C GLU A 48 -9.73 6.38 -8.80
N HIS A 49 -9.18 7.03 -7.78
CA HIS A 49 -9.69 8.33 -7.29
C HIS A 49 -8.67 9.47 -7.35
N ARG A 50 -7.39 9.17 -7.49
CA ARG A 50 -6.30 10.15 -7.50
C ARG A 50 -5.32 9.88 -8.65
N LYS A 51 -5.83 9.74 -9.85
CA LYS A 51 -5.04 9.38 -11.03
C LYS A 51 -3.89 10.33 -11.30
N GLY A 52 -4.08 11.62 -11.10
CA GLY A 52 -3.03 12.63 -11.27
C GLY A 52 -1.88 12.42 -10.32
N LEU A 53 -2.16 12.22 -9.04
CA LEU A 53 -1.14 11.94 -8.03
C LEU A 53 -0.44 10.61 -8.28
N TYR A 54 -1.20 9.57 -8.66
CA TYR A 54 -0.64 8.28 -9.02
C TYR A 54 0.40 8.40 -10.14
N LEU A 55 0.01 9.07 -11.22
CA LEU A 55 0.90 9.28 -12.36
C LEU A 55 2.14 10.09 -11.98
N GLU A 56 1.96 11.13 -11.17
CA GLU A 56 3.04 11.97 -10.67
C GLU A 56 4.07 11.16 -9.87
N LEU A 57 3.60 10.28 -8.98
CA LEU A 57 4.46 9.40 -8.20
C LEU A 57 5.19 8.38 -9.07
N VAL A 58 4.52 7.79 -10.05
CA VAL A 58 5.13 6.86 -11.00
C VAL A 58 6.23 7.54 -11.80
N LEU A 59 5.94 8.72 -12.34
CA LEU A 59 6.91 9.46 -13.16
C LEU A 59 8.12 9.96 -12.35
N ALA A 60 7.90 10.27 -11.07
CA ALA A 60 8.99 10.67 -10.17
C ALA A 60 9.80 9.48 -9.63
N GLY A 61 9.35 8.23 -9.86
CA GLY A 61 10.00 7.03 -9.32
C GLY A 61 9.83 6.88 -7.83
N LYS A 62 8.74 7.40 -7.25
CA LYS A 62 8.51 7.44 -5.80
C LYS A 62 7.25 6.70 -5.37
N LEU A 63 6.58 5.99 -6.26
CA LEU A 63 5.34 5.29 -5.92
C LEU A 63 5.59 4.23 -4.84
N ASN A 64 6.58 3.36 -5.00
CA ASN A 64 6.86 2.30 -4.02
C ASN A 64 7.26 2.85 -2.66
N GLU A 65 8.07 3.89 -2.64
CA GLU A 65 8.45 4.59 -1.42
C GLU A 65 7.21 5.16 -0.70
N HIS A 66 6.32 5.81 -1.46
CA HIS A 66 5.07 6.34 -0.93
C HIS A 66 4.20 5.25 -0.33
N LEU A 67 3.99 4.14 -1.05
CA LEU A 67 3.17 3.01 -0.59
C LEU A 67 3.77 2.33 0.64
N HIS A 68 5.09 2.18 0.68
CA HIS A 68 5.79 1.64 1.84
C HIS A 68 5.62 2.54 3.07
N GLN A 69 5.72 3.86 2.87
CA GLN A 69 5.52 4.84 3.94
C GLN A 69 4.09 4.80 4.48
N ILE A 70 3.10 4.72 3.59
CA ILE A 70 1.69 4.58 3.97
C ILE A 70 1.47 3.29 4.78
N ASP A 71 2.03 2.18 4.32
CA ASP A 71 1.93 0.89 5.00
C ASP A 71 2.52 0.97 6.42
N LYS A 72 3.69 1.58 6.54
CA LYS A 72 4.37 1.79 7.82
C LYS A 72 3.54 2.67 8.77
N GLU A 73 3.02 3.80 8.28
CA GLU A 73 2.16 4.70 9.06
C GLU A 73 0.90 3.99 9.54
N CYS A 74 0.26 3.20 8.67
CA CYS A 74 -0.94 2.43 9.02
C CYS A 74 -0.65 1.41 10.11
N ASN A 75 0.42 0.64 9.97
CA ASN A 75 0.79 -0.37 10.97
C ASN A 75 1.11 0.27 12.32
N GLN A 76 1.82 1.39 12.34
CA GLN A 76 2.12 2.12 13.57
C GLN A 76 0.85 2.65 14.23
N MET A 77 -0.06 3.22 13.46
CA MET A 77 -1.34 3.71 13.97
C MET A 77 -2.22 2.57 14.50
N MET A 78 -2.27 1.44 13.78
CA MET A 78 -2.98 0.24 14.23
C MET A 78 -2.49 -0.21 15.59
N ASP A 79 -1.18 -0.40 15.75
CA ASP A 79 -0.59 -0.85 17.02
C ASP A 79 -0.93 0.10 18.16
N ARG A 80 -0.75 1.39 17.93
CA ARG A 80 -1.03 2.43 18.94
C ARG A 80 -2.50 2.45 19.35
N LEU A 81 -3.40 2.50 18.40
CA LEU A 81 -4.84 2.61 18.66
C LEU A 81 -5.41 1.32 19.25
N VAL A 82 -4.95 0.16 18.81
CA VAL A 82 -5.34 -1.13 19.40
C VAL A 82 -4.96 -1.17 20.88
N GLU A 83 -3.73 -0.80 21.23
CA GLU A 83 -3.29 -0.77 22.63
C GLU A 83 -4.11 0.22 23.47
N GLN A 84 -4.38 1.42 22.96
CA GLN A 84 -5.21 2.41 23.63
C GLN A 84 -6.62 1.90 23.88
N MET A 85 -7.24 1.25 22.90
CA MET A 85 -8.59 0.73 23.04
C MET A 85 -8.65 -0.49 23.96
N LYS A 86 -7.63 -1.34 23.95
CA LYS A 86 -7.51 -2.46 24.91
C LYS A 86 -7.51 -1.97 26.34
N GLU A 87 -6.71 -0.96 26.64
CA GLU A 87 -6.64 -0.35 27.97
C GLU A 87 -7.99 0.27 28.36
N LYS A 88 -8.59 1.00 27.44
CA LYS A 88 -9.86 1.70 27.65
C LYS A 88 -11.04 0.75 27.92
N GLN A 89 -11.04 -0.40 27.24
CA GLN A 89 -12.11 -1.40 27.38
C GLN A 89 -11.80 -2.52 28.37
N GLY A 90 -10.63 -2.48 29.00
CA GLY A 90 -10.22 -3.50 29.97
C GLY A 90 -9.97 -4.88 29.36
N VAL A 91 -9.55 -4.93 28.10
CA VAL A 91 -9.20 -6.18 27.42
C VAL A 91 -7.78 -6.55 27.79
N THR A 92 -7.62 -7.45 28.74
CA THR A 92 -6.34 -7.82 29.35
C THR A 92 -6.01 -9.30 29.14
N GLU A 93 -4.77 -9.68 29.47
CA GLU A 93 -4.35 -11.09 29.50
C GLU A 93 -5.16 -11.90 30.54
N GLU A 94 -5.59 -11.27 31.63
CA GLU A 94 -6.44 -11.92 32.62
C GLU A 94 -7.78 -12.31 32.00
N LEU A 95 -8.40 -11.43 31.21
CA LEU A 95 -9.64 -11.75 30.50
C LEU A 95 -9.43 -12.90 29.52
N LYS A 96 -8.30 -12.93 28.81
CA LYS A 96 -7.96 -14.01 27.91
C LYS A 96 -7.88 -15.36 28.62
N MET A 97 -7.32 -15.37 29.82
CA MET A 97 -7.23 -16.59 30.64
C MET A 97 -8.57 -17.02 31.24
N GLN A 98 -9.41 -16.07 31.63
CA GLN A 98 -10.71 -16.34 32.24
C GLN A 98 -11.80 -16.69 31.21
N ASP A 99 -11.84 -15.97 30.10
CA ASP A 99 -12.84 -16.16 29.04
C ASP A 99 -12.21 -15.84 27.68
N GLN A 100 -11.62 -16.84 27.06
CA GLN A 100 -10.94 -16.71 25.78
C GLN A 100 -11.88 -16.26 24.66
N MET A 101 -13.12 -16.76 24.65
CA MET A 101 -14.09 -16.41 23.61
C MET A 101 -14.50 -14.93 23.69
N ALA A 102 -14.72 -14.42 24.89
CA ALA A 102 -14.99 -12.99 25.10
C ALA A 102 -13.80 -12.14 24.70
N TRP A 103 -12.59 -12.55 25.04
CA TRP A 103 -11.35 -11.85 24.67
C TRP A 103 -11.21 -11.76 23.14
N VAL A 104 -11.39 -12.88 22.41
CA VAL A 104 -11.31 -12.93 20.95
C VAL A 104 -12.36 -12.01 20.33
N GLY A 105 -13.60 -12.06 20.80
CA GLY A 105 -14.69 -11.21 20.30
C GLY A 105 -14.39 -9.73 20.47
N ARG A 106 -13.91 -9.32 21.65
CA ARG A 106 -13.54 -7.92 21.91
C ARG A 106 -12.35 -7.47 21.10
N MET A 107 -11.34 -8.31 20.96
CA MET A 107 -10.16 -8.00 20.13
C MET A 107 -10.53 -7.83 18.67
N ASN A 108 -11.40 -8.69 18.13
CA ASN A 108 -11.86 -8.59 16.75
C ASN A 108 -12.64 -7.28 16.52
N ASN A 109 -13.48 -6.89 17.45
CA ASN A 109 -14.21 -5.61 17.38
C ASN A 109 -13.28 -4.41 17.44
N ILE A 110 -12.28 -4.44 18.32
CA ILE A 110 -11.27 -3.38 18.44
C ILE A 110 -10.50 -3.25 17.13
N ARG A 111 -10.00 -4.35 16.60
CA ARG A 111 -9.24 -4.36 15.34
C ARG A 111 -10.06 -3.83 14.17
N ALA A 112 -11.32 -4.24 14.05
CA ALA A 112 -12.21 -3.76 12.99
C ALA A 112 -12.46 -2.27 13.10
N CYS A 113 -12.70 -1.76 14.29
CA CYS A 113 -12.92 -0.34 14.56
C CYS A 113 -11.68 0.49 14.24
N VAL A 114 -10.51 0.05 14.71
CA VAL A 114 -9.24 0.74 14.46
C VAL A 114 -8.88 0.70 12.97
N GLU A 115 -9.09 -0.43 12.31
CA GLU A 115 -8.83 -0.55 10.87
C GLU A 115 -9.66 0.46 10.07
N GLU A 116 -10.94 0.62 10.39
CA GLU A 116 -11.79 1.62 9.76
C GLU A 116 -11.23 3.04 9.95
N ILE A 117 -10.80 3.38 11.15
CA ILE A 117 -10.17 4.68 11.44
C ILE A 117 -8.91 4.88 10.61
N VAL A 118 -8.03 3.88 10.58
CA VAL A 118 -6.76 3.94 9.85
C VAL A 118 -6.99 4.09 8.34
N LEU A 119 -7.91 3.31 7.77
CA LEU A 119 -8.25 3.41 6.35
C LEU A 119 -8.72 4.81 5.98
N ASN A 120 -9.62 5.38 6.77
CA ASN A 120 -10.15 6.72 6.49
C ASN A 120 -9.14 7.83 6.70
N LYS A 121 -8.25 7.71 7.67
CA LYS A 121 -7.27 8.76 7.98
C LYS A 121 -6.03 8.74 7.10
N ILE A 122 -5.61 7.58 6.65
CA ILE A 122 -4.32 7.43 5.95
C ILE A 122 -4.50 6.91 4.52
N VAL A 123 -5.21 5.79 4.35
CA VAL A 123 -5.31 5.14 3.04
C VAL A 123 -6.16 5.94 2.06
N TYR A 124 -7.27 6.49 2.51
CA TYR A 124 -8.26 7.19 1.69
C TYR A 124 -8.23 8.72 1.84
N ARG A 125 -7.13 9.25 2.26
CA ARG A 125 -6.99 10.72 2.37
C ARG A 125 -6.57 11.42 1.06
#